data_91b166267e5b6032f3d22e6305fe274b
#
_entry.id   91b166267e5b6032f3d22e6305fe274b
#
_cell.length_a   1.000
_cell.length_b   1.000
_cell.length_c   1.000
_cell.angle_alpha   90.00
_cell.angle_beta   90.00
_cell.angle_gamma   90.00
#
_symmetry.space_group_name_H-M   'P 1'
#
loop_
_entity.id
_entity.type
_entity.pdbx_description
1 polymer ?
#
loop_
_entity_poly.entity_id
_entity_poly.type
_entity_poly.pdbx_seq_one_letter_code
_entity_poly.pdbx_strand_id
1 'polypeptide(L)'
;EMTAALTEPKRPPVLWIGAQECTGCTESLLRATHPTVENLVLEMISLEYHETLSAAFGEQAEDNKHNAIKQYYGKYVLVVDGSIPVKDGGVYCMVAGKPIVEHIQEAAKGAAAIIAIGSCAAWGGVPSSGGNPTGASSLSEVLPKGTPVINIPGCPPNPHNFLATVAYILTYKKLPAMDKLNRPLFAYDRLIHENCYRRPH
;
A
#
# COMPACT_ATOMS: atom_id res chain seq x y z
N GLU A 1 18.57 10.81 12.66
CA GLU A 1 17.13 10.94 13.01
C GLU A 1 16.27 9.86 12.33
N MET A 2 16.43 9.64 11.02
CA MET A 2 15.67 8.61 10.28
C MET A 2 15.97 7.18 10.78
N THR A 3 17.23 6.86 11.03
CA THR A 3 17.63 5.54 11.55
C THR A 3 17.07 5.30 12.96
N ALA A 4 17.06 6.33 13.83
CA ALA A 4 16.54 6.21 15.19
C ALA A 4 15.01 6.01 15.21
N ALA A 5 14.27 6.65 14.31
CA ALA A 5 12.81 6.46 14.22
C ALA A 5 12.42 5.05 13.72
N LEU A 6 13.31 4.40 12.97
CA LEU A 6 13.10 3.05 12.44
C LEU A 6 13.45 1.95 13.47
N THR A 7 14.13 2.31 14.56
CA THR A 7 14.49 1.40 15.66
C THR A 7 13.68 1.62 16.94
N GLU A 8 12.56 2.33 16.87
CA GLU A 8 11.67 2.51 18.03
C GLU A 8 11.15 1.16 18.55
N PRO A 9 11.04 0.98 19.88
CA PRO A 9 10.65 -0.31 20.49
C PRO A 9 9.21 -0.74 20.16
N LYS A 10 8.38 0.15 19.60
CA LYS A 10 7.04 -0.18 19.09
C LYS A 10 7.02 0.00 17.58
N ARG A 11 7.22 -1.11 16.88
CA ARG A 11 7.06 -1.19 15.44
C ARG A 11 5.63 -0.79 15.04
N PRO A 12 5.45 0.10 14.04
CA PRO A 12 4.12 0.48 13.58
C PRO A 12 3.40 -0.73 12.99
N PRO A 13 2.15 -0.98 13.37
CA PRO A 13 1.35 -2.03 12.78
C PRO A 13 1.03 -1.70 11.32
N VAL A 14 1.14 -2.69 10.45
CA VAL A 14 0.83 -2.60 9.02
C VAL A 14 -0.14 -3.70 8.64
N LEU A 15 -1.23 -3.31 8.01
CA LEU A 15 -2.15 -4.20 7.33
C LEU A 15 -1.92 -4.04 5.83
N TRP A 16 -1.53 -5.13 5.17
CA TRP A 16 -1.32 -5.15 3.73
C TRP A 16 -2.37 -6.04 3.09
N ILE A 17 -3.24 -5.44 2.30
CA ILE A 17 -4.37 -6.12 1.65
C ILE A 17 -4.10 -6.18 0.15
N GLY A 18 -4.06 -7.41 -0.39
CA GLY A 18 -4.01 -7.70 -1.81
C GLY A 18 -5.41 -7.72 -2.39
N ALA A 19 -5.65 -6.91 -3.42
CA ALA A 19 -6.87 -6.91 -4.20
C ALA A 19 -6.65 -7.66 -5.53
N GLN A 20 -7.11 -7.13 -6.66
CA GLN A 20 -6.86 -7.71 -7.98
C GLN A 20 -5.44 -7.37 -8.43
N GLU A 21 -4.47 -8.21 -8.07
CA GLU A 21 -3.04 -7.94 -8.19
C GLU A 21 -2.26 -9.14 -8.76
N CYS A 22 -1.00 -8.91 -9.10
CA CYS A 22 -0.07 -9.93 -9.60
C CYS A 22 1.07 -10.25 -8.62
N THR A 23 1.01 -9.76 -7.38
CA THR A 23 2.05 -9.83 -6.34
C THR A 23 3.32 -9.01 -6.67
N GLY A 24 3.39 -8.41 -7.85
CA GLY A 24 4.60 -7.70 -8.30
C GLY A 24 5.02 -6.52 -7.42
N CYS A 25 4.07 -5.81 -6.81
CA CYS A 25 4.38 -4.70 -5.90
C CYS A 25 4.98 -5.22 -4.59
N THR A 26 4.44 -6.29 -4.02
CA THR A 26 5.01 -6.99 -2.86
C THR A 26 6.40 -7.52 -3.18
N GLU A 27 6.58 -8.23 -4.30
CA GLU A 27 7.88 -8.77 -4.74
C GLU A 27 8.92 -7.68 -5.02
N SER A 28 8.48 -6.48 -5.39
CA SER A 28 9.42 -5.38 -5.63
C SER A 28 10.26 -5.04 -4.39
N LEU A 29 9.72 -5.29 -3.18
CA LEU A 29 10.44 -5.09 -1.93
C LEU A 29 11.67 -5.98 -1.80
N LEU A 30 11.69 -7.16 -2.46
CA LEU A 30 12.86 -8.06 -2.48
C LEU A 30 14.08 -7.43 -3.16
N ARG A 31 13.88 -6.38 -3.96
CA ARG A 31 14.94 -5.63 -4.62
C ARG A 31 15.45 -4.44 -3.80
N ALA A 32 14.87 -4.21 -2.63
CA ALA A 32 15.35 -3.18 -1.73
C ALA A 32 16.73 -3.59 -1.15
N THR A 33 17.66 -2.65 -1.13
CA THR A 33 19.03 -2.88 -0.64
C THR A 33 19.23 -2.34 0.76
N HIS A 34 18.60 -1.21 1.07
CA HIS A 34 18.64 -0.56 2.39
C HIS A 34 17.34 0.21 2.67
N PRO A 35 16.53 -0.20 3.65
CA PRO A 35 16.60 -1.49 4.34
C PRO A 35 16.27 -2.65 3.40
N THR A 36 16.73 -3.86 3.72
CA THR A 36 16.28 -5.08 3.04
C THR A 36 14.85 -5.42 3.49
N VAL A 37 14.18 -6.33 2.77
CA VAL A 37 12.82 -6.76 3.15
C VAL A 37 12.80 -7.43 4.52
N GLU A 38 13.85 -8.16 4.89
CA GLU A 38 13.99 -8.78 6.20
C GLU A 38 14.05 -7.72 7.31
N ASN A 39 14.88 -6.70 7.14
CA ASN A 39 14.95 -5.59 8.09
C ASN A 39 13.59 -4.87 8.20
N LEU A 40 12.92 -4.65 7.06
CA LEU A 40 11.60 -4.03 7.07
C LEU A 40 10.61 -4.82 7.93
N VAL A 41 10.44 -6.12 7.63
CA VAL A 41 9.41 -6.96 8.25
C VAL A 41 9.78 -7.37 9.68
N LEU A 42 11.05 -7.64 9.96
CA LEU A 42 11.47 -8.15 11.26
C LEU A 42 11.83 -7.07 12.28
N GLU A 43 12.23 -5.87 11.81
CA GLU A 43 12.78 -4.85 12.71
C GLU A 43 12.01 -3.53 12.68
N MET A 44 11.47 -3.13 11.49
CA MET A 44 10.96 -1.77 11.30
C MET A 44 9.45 -1.66 11.42
N ILE A 45 8.69 -2.66 10.96
CA ILE A 45 7.22 -2.69 11.02
C ILE A 45 6.73 -3.92 11.77
N SER A 46 5.50 -3.89 12.24
CA SER A 46 4.77 -5.08 12.67
C SER A 46 3.77 -5.44 11.58
N LEU A 47 4.12 -6.41 10.74
CA LEU A 47 3.24 -6.86 9.66
C LEU A 47 2.17 -7.76 10.25
N GLU A 48 0.99 -7.16 10.49
CA GLU A 48 -0.13 -7.84 11.18
C GLU A 48 -0.94 -8.73 10.23
N TYR A 49 -1.00 -8.36 8.96
CA TYR A 49 -1.72 -9.11 7.93
C TYR A 49 -1.11 -8.90 6.55
N HIS A 50 -0.93 -10.01 5.83
CA HIS A 50 -0.54 -10.04 4.42
C HIS A 50 -0.88 -11.40 3.83
N GLU A 51 -1.67 -11.46 2.75
CA GLU A 51 -2.19 -12.71 2.19
C GLU A 51 -1.08 -13.70 1.80
N THR A 52 0.05 -13.22 1.28
CA THR A 52 1.13 -14.09 0.80
C THR A 52 2.27 -14.32 1.80
N LEU A 53 2.42 -13.49 2.82
CA LEU A 53 3.54 -13.56 3.78
C LEU A 53 3.12 -14.07 5.17
N SER A 54 1.84 -13.95 5.55
CA SER A 54 1.37 -14.43 6.84
C SER A 54 1.33 -15.96 6.87
N ALA A 55 1.76 -16.55 7.98
CA ALA A 55 1.70 -17.99 8.19
C ALA A 55 0.27 -18.49 8.49
N ALA A 56 -0.58 -17.63 9.03
CA ALA A 56 -1.98 -17.95 9.30
C ALA A 56 -2.80 -18.07 8.00
N PHE A 57 -3.82 -18.95 8.01
CA PHE A 57 -4.75 -19.13 6.91
C PHE A 57 -6.19 -19.33 7.41
N GLY A 58 -7.18 -19.19 6.50
CA GLY A 58 -8.59 -19.40 6.82
C GLY A 58 -9.10 -18.46 7.92
N GLU A 59 -9.91 -18.97 8.83
CA GLU A 59 -10.51 -18.22 9.92
C GLU A 59 -9.47 -17.53 10.80
N GLN A 60 -8.34 -18.20 11.07
CA GLN A 60 -7.26 -17.64 11.86
C GLN A 60 -6.66 -16.36 11.22
N ALA A 61 -6.52 -16.33 9.90
CA ALA A 61 -6.01 -15.15 9.19
C ALA A 61 -7.02 -13.99 9.28
N GLU A 62 -8.31 -14.28 9.10
CA GLU A 62 -9.37 -13.29 9.22
C GLU A 62 -9.49 -12.73 10.64
N ASP A 63 -9.43 -13.60 11.64
CA ASP A 63 -9.44 -13.20 13.06
C ASP A 63 -8.25 -12.31 13.38
N ASN A 64 -7.04 -12.64 12.91
CA ASN A 64 -5.85 -11.82 13.10
C ASN A 64 -6.03 -10.43 12.48
N LYS A 65 -6.56 -10.35 11.26
CA LYS A 65 -6.87 -9.08 10.58
C LYS A 65 -7.86 -8.23 11.38
N HIS A 66 -9.00 -8.82 11.77
CA HIS A 66 -10.02 -8.12 12.53
C HIS A 66 -9.52 -7.68 13.92
N ASN A 67 -8.73 -8.52 14.58
CA ASN A 67 -8.13 -8.21 15.88
C ASN A 67 -7.12 -7.05 15.74
N ALA A 68 -6.29 -7.07 14.69
CA ALA A 68 -5.34 -5.99 14.42
C ALA A 68 -6.06 -4.65 14.16
N ILE A 69 -7.15 -4.66 13.35
CA ILE A 69 -7.97 -3.47 13.11
C ILE A 69 -8.51 -2.89 14.42
N LYS A 70 -9.02 -3.74 15.31
CA LYS A 70 -9.57 -3.31 16.62
C LYS A 70 -8.47 -2.82 17.56
N GLN A 71 -7.40 -3.59 17.72
CA GLN A 71 -6.32 -3.33 18.66
C GLN A 71 -5.54 -2.05 18.31
N TYR A 72 -5.31 -1.83 17.02
CA TYR A 72 -4.49 -0.73 16.52
C TYR A 72 -5.31 0.38 15.85
N TYR A 73 -6.60 0.47 16.15
CA TYR A 73 -7.48 1.49 15.57
C TYR A 73 -6.88 2.90 15.70
N GLY A 74 -6.80 3.63 14.60
CA GLY A 74 -6.18 4.96 14.53
C GLY A 74 -4.64 4.97 14.52
N LYS A 75 -3.98 3.82 14.48
CA LYS A 75 -2.51 3.72 14.60
C LYS A 75 -1.82 2.93 13.51
N TYR A 76 -2.53 2.07 12.78
CA TYR A 76 -1.92 1.24 11.74
C TYR A 76 -1.87 1.96 10.39
N VAL A 77 -0.94 1.52 9.58
CA VAL A 77 -0.85 1.89 8.17
C VAL A 77 -1.56 0.81 7.34
N LEU A 78 -2.52 1.22 6.53
CA LEU A 78 -3.14 0.36 5.54
C LEU A 78 -2.38 0.48 4.22
N VAL A 79 -1.88 -0.63 3.70
CA VAL A 79 -1.31 -0.74 2.36
C VAL A 79 -2.24 -1.57 1.50
N VAL A 80 -2.60 -1.07 0.33
CA VAL A 80 -3.42 -1.80 -0.64
C VAL A 80 -2.63 -1.99 -1.91
N ASP A 81 -2.49 -3.26 -2.35
CA ASP A 81 -1.89 -3.69 -3.60
C ASP A 81 -2.99 -4.20 -4.54
N GLY A 82 -2.91 -3.83 -5.81
CA GLY A 82 -3.89 -4.24 -6.81
C GLY A 82 -5.09 -3.30 -6.97
N SER A 83 -5.80 -3.45 -8.07
CA SER A 83 -7.04 -2.71 -8.35
C SER A 83 -8.24 -3.34 -7.65
N ILE A 84 -9.24 -2.55 -7.37
CA ILE A 84 -10.43 -2.99 -6.64
C ILE A 84 -11.58 -3.20 -7.62
N PRO A 85 -11.97 -4.45 -7.93
CA PRO A 85 -13.10 -4.71 -8.81
C PRO A 85 -14.40 -4.37 -8.11
N VAL A 86 -15.27 -3.59 -8.78
CA VAL A 86 -16.57 -3.17 -8.22
C VAL A 86 -17.76 -3.67 -9.04
N LYS A 87 -17.53 -4.17 -10.24
CA LYS A 87 -18.60 -4.69 -11.09
C LYS A 87 -19.21 -5.95 -10.45
N ASP A 88 -20.51 -6.14 -10.70
CA ASP A 88 -21.29 -7.28 -10.21
C ASP A 88 -21.16 -7.51 -8.69
N GLY A 89 -21.08 -6.41 -7.92
CA GLY A 89 -20.92 -6.46 -6.47
C GLY A 89 -19.51 -6.83 -5.99
N GLY A 90 -18.49 -6.74 -6.85
CA GLY A 90 -17.09 -7.01 -6.48
C GLY A 90 -16.70 -8.49 -6.49
N VAL A 91 -17.53 -9.34 -7.08
CA VAL A 91 -17.34 -10.84 -7.08
C VAL A 91 -16.03 -11.30 -7.75
N TYR A 92 -15.35 -10.45 -8.51
CA TYR A 92 -14.11 -10.77 -9.20
C TYR A 92 -12.87 -10.79 -8.28
N CYS A 93 -13.00 -10.37 -7.03
CA CYS A 93 -11.98 -10.55 -6.00
C CYS A 93 -12.64 -10.78 -4.65
N MET A 94 -12.65 -12.02 -4.21
CA MET A 94 -13.33 -12.47 -2.99
C MET A 94 -12.32 -13.02 -2.00
N VAL A 95 -12.40 -12.59 -0.75
CA VAL A 95 -11.61 -13.12 0.38
C VAL A 95 -12.56 -13.49 1.50
N ALA A 96 -12.40 -14.68 2.05
CA ALA A 96 -13.25 -15.21 3.14
C ALA A 96 -14.76 -15.04 2.88
N GLY A 97 -15.19 -15.23 1.62
CA GLY A 97 -16.61 -15.15 1.22
C GLY A 97 -17.16 -13.73 1.06
N LYS A 98 -16.33 -12.69 1.18
CA LYS A 98 -16.74 -11.28 1.01
C LYS A 98 -15.93 -10.61 -0.11
N PRO A 99 -16.52 -9.64 -0.85
CA PRO A 99 -15.79 -8.83 -1.80
C PRO A 99 -14.65 -8.06 -1.14
N ILE A 100 -13.50 -8.00 -1.82
CA ILE A 100 -12.31 -7.31 -1.30
C ILE A 100 -12.57 -5.83 -0.99
N VAL A 101 -13.47 -5.18 -1.71
CA VAL A 101 -13.86 -3.79 -1.48
C VAL A 101 -14.39 -3.57 -0.06
N GLU A 102 -15.15 -4.54 0.49
CA GLU A 102 -15.69 -4.44 1.85
C GLU A 102 -14.57 -4.52 2.89
N HIS A 103 -13.60 -5.44 2.72
CA HIS A 103 -12.43 -5.54 3.59
C HIS A 103 -11.60 -4.25 3.59
N ILE A 104 -11.37 -3.68 2.41
CA ILE A 104 -10.62 -2.43 2.25
C ILE A 104 -11.36 -1.26 2.91
N GLN A 105 -12.67 -1.14 2.69
CA GLN A 105 -13.48 -0.08 3.29
C GLN A 105 -13.56 -0.20 4.81
N GLU A 106 -13.62 -1.41 5.35
CA GLU A 106 -13.57 -1.67 6.80
C GLU A 106 -12.21 -1.24 7.37
N ALA A 107 -11.10 -1.73 6.78
CA ALA A 107 -9.76 -1.40 7.23
C ALA A 107 -9.43 0.09 7.09
N ALA A 108 -9.94 0.77 6.08
CA ALA A 108 -9.68 2.19 5.87
C ALA A 108 -10.24 3.09 6.98
N LYS A 109 -11.32 2.69 7.66
CA LYS A 109 -11.97 3.50 8.72
C LYS A 109 -11.07 3.76 9.92
N GLY A 110 -10.17 2.83 10.22
CA GLY A 110 -9.28 2.91 11.38
C GLY A 110 -7.81 3.16 11.03
N ALA A 111 -7.47 3.37 9.77
CA ALA A 111 -6.10 3.57 9.35
C ALA A 111 -5.59 4.98 9.68
N ALA A 112 -4.38 5.08 10.25
CA ALA A 112 -3.68 6.36 10.47
C ALA A 112 -3.11 6.92 9.16
N ALA A 113 -2.74 6.05 8.22
CA ALA A 113 -2.33 6.40 6.86
C ALA A 113 -2.76 5.29 5.89
N ILE A 114 -3.07 5.66 4.66
CA ILE A 114 -3.49 4.75 3.62
C ILE A 114 -2.57 4.91 2.41
N ILE A 115 -1.98 3.82 1.95
CA ILE A 115 -1.04 3.78 0.83
C ILE A 115 -1.59 2.87 -0.25
N ALA A 116 -1.73 3.40 -1.46
CA ALA A 116 -1.98 2.64 -2.68
C ALA A 116 -0.64 2.33 -3.34
N ILE A 117 -0.17 1.08 -3.22
CA ILE A 117 1.08 0.66 -3.83
C ILE A 117 0.84 0.09 -5.22
N GLY A 118 1.60 0.59 -6.19
CA GLY A 118 1.47 0.20 -7.59
C GLY A 118 0.41 0.98 -8.37
N SER A 119 0.53 0.94 -9.68
CA SER A 119 -0.40 1.62 -10.59
C SER A 119 -1.81 1.02 -10.55
N CYS A 120 -1.95 -0.25 -10.18
CA CYS A 120 -3.25 -0.90 -10.06
C CYS A 120 -4.07 -0.28 -8.91
N ALA A 121 -3.51 -0.21 -7.72
CA ALA A 121 -4.18 0.41 -6.56
C ALA A 121 -4.35 1.92 -6.74
N ALA A 122 -3.37 2.61 -7.34
CA ALA A 122 -3.43 4.05 -7.52
C ALA A 122 -4.45 4.49 -8.57
N TRP A 123 -4.60 3.74 -9.69
CA TRP A 123 -5.36 4.19 -10.87
C TRP A 123 -6.09 3.07 -11.65
N GLY A 124 -6.27 1.89 -11.08
CA GLY A 124 -6.86 0.73 -11.77
C GLY A 124 -5.86 -0.10 -12.58
N GLY A 125 -4.81 0.51 -13.11
CA GLY A 125 -3.69 -0.16 -13.79
C GLY A 125 -4.08 -1.03 -14.98
N VAL A 126 -3.30 -2.10 -15.20
CA VAL A 126 -3.54 -3.06 -16.29
C VAL A 126 -4.94 -3.70 -16.23
N PRO A 127 -5.48 -4.12 -15.07
CA PRO A 127 -6.82 -4.71 -15.00
C PRO A 127 -7.94 -3.79 -15.49
N SER A 128 -7.77 -2.47 -15.41
CA SER A 128 -8.76 -1.49 -15.87
C SER A 128 -8.70 -1.22 -17.39
N SER A 129 -7.70 -1.75 -18.09
CA SER A 129 -7.53 -1.56 -19.53
C SER A 129 -8.47 -2.44 -20.35
N GLY A 130 -8.58 -2.17 -21.66
CA GLY A 130 -9.27 -3.06 -22.60
C GLY A 130 -10.78 -3.24 -22.33
N GLY A 131 -11.49 -2.19 -21.90
CA GLY A 131 -12.93 -2.24 -21.63
C GLY A 131 -13.28 -2.57 -20.18
N ASN A 132 -12.30 -2.71 -19.31
CA ASN A 132 -12.45 -2.89 -17.86
C ASN A 132 -13.49 -3.97 -17.48
N PRO A 133 -13.23 -5.25 -17.77
CA PRO A 133 -14.24 -6.30 -17.64
C PRO A 133 -14.71 -6.53 -16.21
N THR A 134 -13.88 -6.23 -15.21
CA THR A 134 -14.18 -6.44 -13.78
C THR A 134 -14.62 -5.18 -13.05
N GLY A 135 -14.64 -4.02 -13.72
CA GLY A 135 -14.85 -2.74 -13.07
C GLY A 135 -13.71 -2.40 -12.11
N ALA A 136 -12.47 -2.70 -12.52
CA ALA A 136 -11.28 -2.42 -11.73
C ALA A 136 -11.14 -0.92 -11.50
N SER A 137 -11.15 -0.51 -10.23
CA SER A 137 -11.12 0.87 -9.76
C SER A 137 -9.88 1.13 -8.93
N SER A 138 -9.54 2.43 -8.79
CA SER A 138 -8.50 2.86 -7.87
C SER A 138 -8.98 2.83 -6.42
N LEU A 139 -8.04 2.83 -5.48
CA LEU A 139 -8.35 2.91 -4.06
C LEU A 139 -9.12 4.19 -3.70
N SER A 140 -8.76 5.31 -4.30
CA SER A 140 -9.42 6.60 -4.06
C SER A 140 -10.88 6.64 -4.54
N GLU A 141 -11.25 5.83 -5.55
CA GLU A 141 -12.62 5.76 -6.07
C GLU A 141 -13.55 4.92 -5.18
N VAL A 142 -13.02 3.94 -4.46
CA VAL A 142 -13.81 3.04 -3.61
C VAL A 142 -13.91 3.50 -2.15
N LEU A 143 -13.10 4.48 -1.76
CA LEU A 143 -13.14 5.09 -0.44
C LEU A 143 -14.02 6.35 -0.42
N PRO A 144 -14.49 6.80 0.75
CA PRO A 144 -15.24 8.04 0.87
C PRO A 144 -14.45 9.23 0.29
N LYS A 145 -15.15 10.14 -0.40
CA LYS A 145 -14.52 11.34 -0.98
C LYS A 145 -13.78 12.15 0.09
N GLY A 146 -12.54 12.51 -0.23
CA GLY A 146 -11.69 13.28 0.69
C GLY A 146 -10.84 12.42 1.62
N THR A 147 -10.94 11.09 1.57
CA THR A 147 -10.02 10.22 2.29
C THR A 147 -8.60 10.40 1.74
N PRO A 148 -7.60 10.78 2.55
CA PRO A 148 -6.25 10.97 2.07
C PRO A 148 -5.61 9.61 1.75
N VAL A 149 -5.26 9.41 0.49
CA VAL A 149 -4.55 8.23 0.00
C VAL A 149 -3.23 8.66 -0.58
N ILE A 150 -2.15 8.00 -0.18
CA ILE A 150 -0.82 8.21 -0.74
C ILE A 150 -0.64 7.24 -1.91
N ASN A 151 -0.49 7.75 -3.12
CA ASN A 151 -0.25 6.94 -4.31
C ASN A 151 1.24 6.74 -4.54
N ILE A 152 1.67 5.49 -4.62
CA ILE A 152 3.04 5.09 -4.99
C ILE A 152 2.97 4.29 -6.30
N PRO A 153 2.80 4.97 -7.45
CA PRO A 153 2.62 4.30 -8.72
C PRO A 153 3.90 3.66 -9.26
N GLY A 154 3.70 2.70 -10.12
CA GLY A 154 4.70 1.90 -10.83
C GLY A 154 4.12 0.51 -11.08
N CYS A 155 4.69 -0.26 -12.01
CA CYS A 155 4.25 -1.64 -12.29
C CYS A 155 5.47 -2.56 -12.51
N PRO A 156 6.07 -2.97 -11.38
CA PRO A 156 5.90 -2.50 -10.01
C PRO A 156 6.57 -1.15 -9.73
N PRO A 157 6.26 -0.49 -8.60
CA PRO A 157 6.94 0.74 -8.20
C PRO A 157 8.37 0.48 -7.74
N ASN A 158 9.17 1.54 -7.69
CA ASN A 158 10.47 1.47 -7.03
C ASN A 158 10.27 1.23 -5.53
N PRO A 159 10.83 0.14 -4.95
CA PRO A 159 10.64 -0.18 -3.54
C PRO A 159 11.13 0.92 -2.60
N HIS A 160 12.16 1.66 -2.98
CA HIS A 160 12.68 2.77 -2.16
C HIS A 160 11.67 3.93 -2.03
N ASN A 161 10.77 4.14 -3.01
CA ASN A 161 9.72 5.15 -2.88
C ASN A 161 8.73 4.77 -1.77
N PHE A 162 8.35 3.49 -1.68
CA PHE A 162 7.52 2.98 -0.60
C PHE A 162 8.24 3.07 0.75
N LEU A 163 9.45 2.54 0.85
CA LEU A 163 10.25 2.54 2.07
C LEU A 163 10.50 3.95 2.60
N ALA A 164 10.85 4.90 1.72
CA ALA A 164 11.05 6.29 2.09
C ALA A 164 9.74 6.95 2.57
N THR A 165 8.59 6.59 1.97
CA THR A 165 7.29 7.09 2.41
C THR A 165 6.94 6.60 3.82
N VAL A 166 7.11 5.30 4.08
CA VAL A 166 6.91 4.72 5.42
C VAL A 166 7.86 5.36 6.42
N ALA A 167 9.16 5.44 6.10
CA ALA A 167 10.17 6.07 6.95
C ALA A 167 9.83 7.55 7.24
N TYR A 168 9.34 8.30 6.25
CA TYR A 168 8.89 9.69 6.44
C TYR A 168 7.75 9.79 7.45
N ILE A 169 6.71 8.96 7.27
CA ILE A 169 5.55 8.93 8.19
C ILE A 169 6.00 8.60 9.61
N LEU A 170 6.86 7.60 9.76
CA LEU A 170 7.36 7.17 11.07
C LEU A 170 8.21 8.24 11.77
N THR A 171 9.07 8.93 11.01
CA THR A 171 9.97 9.95 11.54
C THR A 171 9.22 11.22 11.93
N TYR A 172 8.37 11.70 11.03
CA TYR A 172 7.75 13.02 11.18
C TYR A 172 6.33 12.98 11.72
N LYS A 173 5.73 11.79 11.88
CA LYS A 173 4.34 11.55 12.34
C LYS A 173 3.31 12.38 11.55
N LYS A 174 3.59 12.61 10.26
CA LYS A 174 2.72 13.33 9.32
C LYS A 174 2.87 12.77 7.92
N LEU A 175 1.88 13.05 7.07
CA LEU A 175 1.96 12.67 5.66
C LEU A 175 3.01 13.54 4.94
N PRO A 176 3.73 13.00 3.93
CA PRO A 176 4.62 13.78 3.10
C PRO A 176 3.84 14.82 2.28
N ALA A 177 4.52 15.87 1.82
CA ALA A 177 3.97 16.77 0.81
C ALA A 177 3.70 15.98 -0.47
N MET A 178 2.51 16.17 -1.06
CA MET A 178 2.05 15.41 -2.22
C MET A 178 1.74 16.34 -3.40
N ASP A 179 1.85 15.80 -4.60
CA ASP A 179 1.42 16.46 -5.82
C ASP A 179 -0.11 16.34 -6.04
N LYS A 180 -0.61 16.85 -7.17
CA LYS A 180 -2.03 16.79 -7.55
C LYS A 180 -2.57 15.37 -7.77
N LEU A 181 -1.69 14.38 -7.91
CA LEU A 181 -2.02 12.96 -8.06
C LEU A 181 -1.82 12.19 -6.75
N ASN A 182 -1.67 12.90 -5.62
CA ASN A 182 -1.39 12.34 -4.30
C ASN A 182 -0.13 11.48 -4.24
N ARG A 183 0.90 11.83 -5.03
CA ARG A 183 2.20 11.16 -5.00
C ARG A 183 3.18 11.96 -4.13
N PRO A 184 4.03 11.32 -3.30
CA PRO A 184 5.03 12.02 -2.52
C PRO A 184 5.97 12.84 -3.39
N LEU A 185 6.05 14.15 -3.17
CA LEU A 185 6.88 15.06 -3.97
C LEU A 185 8.36 14.67 -3.96
N PHE A 186 8.89 14.22 -2.82
CA PHE A 186 10.30 13.83 -2.73
C PHE A 186 10.69 12.69 -3.69
N ALA A 187 9.69 11.90 -4.16
CA ALA A 187 9.90 10.77 -5.05
C ALA A 187 9.42 11.02 -6.50
N TYR A 188 8.47 11.95 -6.68
CA TYR A 188 7.74 12.08 -7.96
C TYR A 188 7.68 13.53 -8.50
N ASP A 189 8.37 14.50 -7.89
CA ASP A 189 8.34 15.90 -8.34
C ASP A 189 9.09 16.14 -9.65
N ARG A 190 10.02 15.25 -9.99
CA ARG A 190 10.88 15.38 -11.17
C ARG A 190 10.79 14.17 -12.08
N LEU A 191 10.88 14.43 -13.37
CA LEU A 191 11.04 13.38 -14.37
C LEU A 191 12.48 12.85 -14.33
N ILE A 192 12.65 11.56 -14.57
CA ILE A 192 13.98 10.91 -14.66
C ILE A 192 14.87 11.67 -15.66
N HIS A 193 14.27 12.12 -16.77
CA HIS A 193 15.00 12.83 -17.82
C HIS A 193 15.49 14.22 -17.40
N GLU A 194 14.83 14.88 -16.45
CA GLU A 194 15.29 16.18 -15.93
C GLU A 194 16.62 16.07 -15.18
N ASN A 195 16.85 14.95 -14.52
CA ASN A 195 18.08 14.64 -13.78
C ASN A 195 19.05 13.74 -14.57
N CYS A 196 18.77 13.45 -15.83
CA CYS A 196 19.61 12.59 -16.64
C CYS A 196 20.90 13.32 -17.05
N TYR A 197 22.04 12.79 -16.61
CA TYR A 197 23.35 13.34 -16.97
C TYR A 197 23.66 13.25 -18.48
N ARG A 198 22.94 12.42 -19.24
CA ARG A 198 23.04 12.33 -20.70
C ARG A 198 22.17 13.34 -21.46
N ARG A 199 21.34 14.11 -20.77
CA ARG A 199 20.44 15.08 -21.41
C ARG A 199 21.12 16.14 -22.24
N PRO A 200 22.34 16.66 -21.89
CA PRO A 200 23.04 17.63 -22.68
C PRO A 200 23.64 17.10 -23.98
N HIS A 201 23.64 15.81 -24.18
CA HIS A 201 24.17 15.10 -25.34
C HIS A 201 23.03 14.53 -26.17
#